data_c87dbd2aedc204e66f8372f4024778c4
#
_entry.id   c87dbd2aedc204e66f8372f4024778c4
#
_cell.length_a   1.000
_cell.length_b   1.000
_cell.length_c   1.000
_cell.angle_alpha   90.00
_cell.angle_beta   90.00
_cell.angle_gamma   90.00
#
_symmetry.space_group_name_H-M   'P 1'
#
loop_
_entity.id
_entity.type
_entity.pdbx_description
1 polymer ?
#
loop_
_entity_poly.entity_id
_entity_poly.type
_entity_poly.pdbx_seq_one_letter_code
_entity_poly.pdbx_strand_id
1 'polypeptide(L)'
;MSVSVNIENLTKEYRIYRNNKDRIKDALIPKNKNKTFYALDNVSLTAHEGDVIGLVGINGSGKSTLSNMIGGSISPSSGEITRHGDVSVIAINAGLNGQLTGVENIEFKMLCMGFKRKEIKNL
;
A
#
# COMPACT_ATOMS: atom_id res chain seq x y z
N MET A 1 -13.94 -2.89 23.14
CA MET A 1 -13.89 -2.62 21.69
C MET A 1 -12.86 -3.54 21.09
N SER A 2 -13.21 -4.22 20.01
CA SER A 2 -12.26 -5.10 19.32
C SER A 2 -11.25 -4.28 18.53
N VAL A 3 -9.99 -4.75 18.47
CA VAL A 3 -8.95 -4.13 17.64
C VAL A 3 -9.21 -4.52 16.19
N SER A 4 -9.30 -3.56 15.29
CA SER A 4 -9.44 -3.78 13.85
C SER A 4 -8.09 -3.81 13.14
N VAL A 5 -7.19 -2.89 13.50
CA VAL A 5 -5.84 -2.82 12.95
C VAL A 5 -4.87 -2.50 14.08
N ASN A 6 -3.80 -3.26 14.20
CA ASN A 6 -2.67 -2.96 15.07
C ASN A 6 -1.39 -2.85 14.26
N ILE A 7 -0.66 -1.77 14.44
CA ILE A 7 0.60 -1.45 13.78
C ILE A 7 1.66 -1.29 14.86
N GLU A 8 2.75 -2.04 14.76
CA GLU A 8 3.84 -2.01 15.73
C GLU A 8 5.18 -1.75 15.05
N ASN A 9 5.83 -0.64 15.45
CA ASN A 9 7.18 -0.25 15.01
C ASN A 9 7.37 -0.29 13.49
N LEU A 10 6.34 0.12 12.74
CA LEU A 10 6.30 -0.01 11.29
C LEU A 10 7.30 0.93 10.63
N THR A 11 8.18 0.37 9.84
CA THR A 11 9.19 1.11 9.08
C THR A 11 9.13 0.71 7.61
N LYS A 12 9.19 1.69 6.74
CA LYS A 12 9.36 1.49 5.29
C LYS A 12 10.52 2.31 4.78
N GLU A 13 11.56 1.63 4.37
CA GLU A 13 12.73 2.22 3.73
C GLU A 13 12.75 1.95 2.23
N TYR A 14 13.22 2.92 1.47
CA TYR A 14 13.52 2.82 0.06
C TYR A 14 14.99 3.14 -0.19
N ARG A 15 15.70 2.27 -0.88
CA ARG A 15 17.08 2.52 -1.30
C ARG A 15 17.08 3.29 -2.61
N ILE A 16 17.72 4.44 -2.62
CA ILE A 16 17.85 5.28 -3.81
C ILE A 16 19.15 4.94 -4.51
N TYR A 17 19.06 4.35 -5.71
CA TYR A 17 20.19 4.04 -6.55
C TYR A 17 20.39 5.15 -7.60
N ARG A 18 21.63 5.65 -7.74
CA ARG A 18 21.97 6.65 -8.77
C ARG A 18 22.02 6.04 -10.18
N ASN A 19 22.41 4.77 -10.29
CA ASN A 19 22.56 4.05 -11.56
C ASN A 19 22.18 2.57 -11.41
N ASN A 20 21.80 1.94 -12.54
CA ASN A 20 21.51 0.50 -12.57
C ASN A 20 22.70 -0.38 -12.15
N LYS A 21 23.95 0.10 -12.38
CA LYS A 21 25.17 -0.58 -11.95
C LYS A 21 25.29 -0.65 -10.42
N ASP A 22 24.77 0.35 -9.72
CA ASP A 22 24.80 0.39 -8.25
C ASP A 22 23.83 -0.63 -7.65
N ARG A 23 22.68 -0.91 -8.32
CA ARG A 23 21.75 -1.98 -7.93
C ARG A 23 22.40 -3.37 -8.00
N ILE A 24 23.18 -3.62 -9.06
CA ILE A 24 23.86 -4.91 -9.27
C ILE A 24 24.98 -5.08 -8.25
N LYS A 25 25.74 -4.01 -7.97
CA LYS A 25 26.79 -4.02 -6.95
C LYS A 25 26.24 -4.23 -5.54
N ASP A 26 25.10 -3.62 -5.21
CA ASP A 26 24.48 -3.76 -3.90
C ASP A 26 23.93 -5.18 -3.66
N ALA A 27 23.49 -5.85 -4.74
CA ALA A 27 23.08 -7.26 -4.69
C ALA A 27 24.24 -8.24 -4.43
N LEU A 28 25.47 -7.86 -4.84
CA LEU A 28 26.66 -8.70 -4.69
C LEU A 28 27.51 -8.32 -3.47
N ILE A 29 27.49 -7.05 -3.05
CA ILE A 29 28.30 -6.52 -1.93
C ILE A 29 27.45 -5.56 -1.11
N PRO A 30 26.80 -6.00 -0.01
CA PRO A 30 25.81 -5.20 0.76
C PRO A 30 26.44 -4.09 1.62
N LYS A 31 27.62 -3.58 1.29
CA LYS A 31 28.33 -2.54 2.05
C LYS A 31 28.29 -1.13 1.45
N ASN A 32 27.56 -0.92 0.34
CA ASN A 32 27.50 0.42 -0.26
C ASN A 32 26.57 1.34 0.54
N LYS A 33 27.06 2.52 0.90
CA LYS A 33 26.31 3.63 1.51
C LYS A 33 25.34 4.25 0.50
N ASN A 34 24.35 3.49 0.05
CA ASN A 34 23.27 4.03 -0.75
C ASN A 34 22.41 4.93 0.16
N LYS A 35 21.95 6.05 -0.38
CA LYS A 35 21.04 6.92 0.38
C LYS A 35 19.73 6.14 0.61
N THR A 36 19.45 5.88 1.87
CA THR A 36 18.18 5.31 2.31
C THR A 36 17.20 6.44 2.56
N PHE A 37 16.01 6.33 2.04
CA PHE A 37 14.88 7.20 2.32
C PHE A 37 13.85 6.43 3.14
N TYR A 38 13.52 6.95 4.30
CA TYR A 38 12.46 6.40 5.15
C TYR A 38 11.13 7.06 4.79
N ALA A 39 10.23 6.30 4.18
CA ALA A 39 8.86 6.75 3.93
C ALA A 39 8.00 6.66 5.20
N LEU A 40 8.30 5.69 6.06
CA LEU A 40 7.78 5.55 7.41
C LEU A 40 8.94 5.13 8.33
N ASP A 41 9.00 5.69 9.52
CA ASP A 41 10.03 5.39 10.50
C ASP A 41 9.40 5.14 11.87
N ASN A 42 9.41 3.88 12.30
CA ASN A 42 8.97 3.42 13.61
C ASN A 42 7.55 3.91 14.01
N VAL A 43 6.59 3.76 13.10
CA VAL A 43 5.19 4.19 13.31
C VAL A 43 4.41 3.09 14.03
N SER A 44 3.73 3.45 15.11
CA SER A 44 2.81 2.54 15.83
C SER A 44 1.43 3.19 15.95
N LEU A 45 0.39 2.40 15.74
CA LEU A 45 -1.00 2.84 15.77
C LEU A 45 -1.92 1.65 16.06
N THR A 46 -2.90 1.84 16.91
CA THR A 46 -3.98 0.87 17.12
C THR A 46 -5.31 1.52 16.77
N ALA A 47 -6.09 0.86 15.92
CA ALA A 47 -7.45 1.25 15.55
C ALA A 47 -8.44 0.19 16.01
N HIS A 48 -9.54 0.63 16.60
CA HIS A 48 -10.62 -0.22 17.06
C HIS A 48 -11.81 -0.18 16.10
N GLU A 49 -12.72 -1.08 16.29
CA GLU A 49 -13.97 -1.13 15.54
C GLU A 49 -14.78 0.17 15.75
N GLY A 50 -15.18 0.80 14.65
CA GLY A 50 -15.90 2.07 14.64
C GLY A 50 -15.01 3.32 14.66
N ASP A 51 -13.69 3.18 14.81
CA ASP A 51 -12.79 4.33 14.79
C ASP A 51 -12.72 5.00 13.40
N VAL A 52 -12.59 6.32 13.41
CA VAL A 52 -12.28 7.14 12.25
C VAL A 52 -10.95 7.83 12.48
N ILE A 53 -9.93 7.47 11.72
CA ILE A 53 -8.56 7.98 11.88
C ILE A 53 -8.18 8.88 10.72
N GLY A 54 -7.80 10.14 11.00
CA GLY A 54 -7.30 11.10 10.03
C GLY A 54 -5.78 11.11 9.95
N LEU A 55 -5.23 10.89 8.74
CA LEU A 55 -3.80 11.05 8.47
C LEU A 55 -3.52 12.43 7.90
N VAL A 56 -2.82 13.27 8.66
CA VAL A 56 -2.49 14.66 8.29
C VAL A 56 -0.98 14.81 8.10
N GLY A 57 -0.59 15.58 7.10
CA GLY A 57 0.82 15.86 6.79
C GLY A 57 1.01 16.42 5.38
N ILE A 58 2.17 16.98 5.12
CA ILE A 58 2.57 17.50 3.80
C ILE A 58 2.66 16.39 2.75
N ASN A 59 2.72 16.76 1.47
CA ASN A 59 2.95 15.79 0.41
C ASN A 59 4.33 15.11 0.59
N GLY A 60 4.35 13.80 0.43
CA GLY A 60 5.57 12.99 0.65
C GLY A 60 5.79 12.54 2.11
N SER A 61 4.93 12.90 3.08
CA SER A 61 5.08 12.49 4.49
C SER A 61 4.72 11.02 4.80
N GLY A 62 4.48 10.19 3.79
CA GLY A 62 4.24 8.75 3.98
C GLY A 62 2.77 8.33 4.13
N LYS A 63 1.78 9.25 4.10
CA LYS A 63 0.34 8.92 4.26
C LYS A 63 -0.13 7.82 3.31
N SER A 64 0.14 7.97 2.03
CA SER A 64 -0.23 6.98 1.01
C SER A 64 0.53 5.66 1.17
N THR A 65 1.78 5.72 1.62
CA THR A 65 2.59 4.53 1.93
C THR A 65 1.95 3.74 3.07
N LEU A 66 1.57 4.42 4.16
CA LEU A 66 0.90 3.79 5.29
C LEU A 66 -0.44 3.16 4.87
N SER A 67 -1.29 3.90 4.13
CA SER A 67 -2.57 3.38 3.64
C SER A 67 -2.40 2.14 2.75
N ASN A 68 -1.43 2.16 1.84
CA ASN A 68 -1.12 1.02 0.97
C ASN A 68 -0.54 -0.18 1.74
N MET A 69 0.19 0.07 2.82
CA MET A 69 0.69 -0.99 3.70
C MET A 69 -0.44 -1.59 4.52
N ILE A 70 -1.36 -0.79 5.06
CA ILE A 70 -2.58 -1.27 5.72
C ILE A 70 -3.41 -2.09 4.73
N GLY A 71 -3.55 -1.64 3.49
CA GLY A 71 -4.24 -2.36 2.41
C GLY A 71 -3.51 -3.62 1.89
N GLY A 72 -2.28 -3.89 2.35
CA GLY A 72 -1.50 -5.06 1.93
C GLY A 72 -0.83 -4.95 0.56
N SER A 73 -0.93 -3.79 -0.11
CA SER A 73 -0.30 -3.57 -1.43
C SER A 73 1.22 -3.35 -1.35
N ILE A 74 1.71 -2.93 -0.19
CA ILE A 74 3.14 -2.70 0.07
C ILE A 74 3.52 -3.44 1.36
N SER A 75 4.62 -4.21 1.31
CA SER A 75 5.16 -4.87 2.50
C SER A 75 6.07 -3.94 3.32
N PRO A 76 6.07 -4.04 4.65
CA PRO A 76 7.00 -3.31 5.50
C PRO A 76 8.44 -3.74 5.29
N SER A 77 9.40 -2.86 5.62
CA SER A 77 10.81 -3.19 5.75
C SER A 77 11.11 -3.79 7.11
N SER A 78 10.42 -3.31 8.16
CA SER A 78 10.40 -3.88 9.50
C SER A 78 9.14 -3.47 10.24
N GLY A 79 8.87 -4.10 11.39
CA GLY A 79 7.63 -3.95 12.13
C GLY A 79 6.52 -4.85 11.60
N GLU A 80 5.35 -4.75 12.20
CA GLU A 80 4.22 -5.65 11.91
C GLU A 80 2.91 -4.88 11.77
N ILE A 81 2.02 -5.41 10.94
CA ILE A 81 0.63 -4.96 10.80
C ILE A 81 -0.28 -6.18 10.99
N THR A 82 -1.03 -6.18 12.09
CA THR A 82 -2.09 -7.16 12.33
C THR A 82 -3.43 -6.56 11.91
N ARG A 83 -4.22 -7.31 11.14
CA ARG A 83 -5.54 -6.89 10.64
C ARG A 83 -6.58 -7.92 11.05
N HIS A 84 -7.70 -7.44 11.54
CA HIS A 84 -8.86 -8.27 11.86
C HIS A 84 -10.00 -7.91 10.90
N GLY A 85 -10.30 -8.80 9.94
CA GLY A 85 -11.29 -8.60 8.89
C GLY A 85 -10.69 -8.21 7.53
N ASP A 86 -11.57 -7.93 6.58
CA ASP A 86 -11.21 -7.55 5.21
C ASP A 86 -10.86 -6.06 5.12
N VAL A 87 -9.77 -5.75 4.43
CA VAL A 87 -9.32 -4.36 4.22
C VAL A 87 -9.56 -3.96 2.76
N SER A 88 -10.24 -2.83 2.57
CA SER A 88 -10.42 -2.23 1.25
C SER A 88 -9.83 -0.83 1.20
N VAL A 89 -8.95 -0.58 0.25
CA VAL A 89 -8.39 0.75 -0.01
C VAL A 89 -9.25 1.46 -1.05
N ILE A 90 -9.91 2.55 -0.61
CA ILE A 90 -10.72 3.39 -1.49
C ILE A 90 -9.90 4.63 -1.83
N ALA A 91 -9.47 4.75 -3.08
CA ALA A 91 -8.81 5.96 -3.57
C ALA A 91 -9.58 6.52 -4.76
N ILE A 92 -9.54 7.85 -4.94
CA ILE A 92 -10.33 8.57 -5.96
C ILE A 92 -10.11 8.01 -7.37
N ASN A 93 -8.92 7.48 -7.67
CA ASN A 93 -8.57 6.88 -8.96
C ASN A 93 -8.10 5.42 -8.83
N ALA A 94 -8.35 4.74 -7.70
CA ALA A 94 -7.89 3.39 -7.49
C ALA A 94 -8.58 2.42 -8.44
N GLY A 95 -7.80 1.85 -9.32
CA GLY A 95 -8.24 0.81 -10.24
C GLY A 95 -8.96 1.30 -11.49
N LEU A 96 -8.90 2.62 -11.81
CA LEU A 96 -9.33 3.11 -13.11
C LEU A 96 -8.12 3.18 -14.06
N ASN A 97 -8.23 2.49 -15.20
CA ASN A 97 -7.25 2.57 -16.27
C ASN A 97 -7.70 3.65 -17.26
N GLY A 98 -6.92 4.73 -17.41
CA GLY A 98 -7.23 5.83 -18.32
C GLY A 98 -7.23 5.45 -19.82
N GLN A 99 -6.75 4.26 -20.16
CA GLN A 99 -6.80 3.72 -21.53
C GLN A 99 -8.09 2.94 -21.84
N LEU A 100 -8.91 2.69 -20.82
CA LEU A 100 -10.17 1.97 -20.93
C LEU A 100 -11.36 2.95 -20.84
N THR A 101 -12.43 2.63 -21.50
CA THR A 101 -13.72 3.32 -21.35
C THR A 101 -14.30 3.09 -19.94
N GLY A 102 -15.33 3.85 -19.56
CA GLY A 102 -16.01 3.66 -18.27
C GLY A 102 -16.56 2.25 -18.10
N VAL A 103 -17.20 1.70 -19.15
CA VAL A 103 -17.76 0.35 -19.15
C VAL A 103 -16.66 -0.71 -18.97
N GLU A 104 -15.57 -0.59 -19.74
CA GLU A 104 -14.43 -1.51 -19.63
C GLU A 104 -13.76 -1.45 -18.25
N ASN A 105 -13.68 -0.28 -17.62
CA ASN A 105 -13.19 -0.14 -16.26
C ASN A 105 -14.10 -0.85 -15.25
N ILE A 106 -15.43 -0.74 -15.42
CA ILE A 106 -16.40 -1.44 -14.57
C ILE A 106 -16.24 -2.96 -14.74
N GLU A 107 -16.23 -3.44 -15.98
CA GLU A 107 -16.04 -4.87 -16.26
C GLU A 107 -14.74 -5.40 -15.68
N PHE A 108 -13.63 -4.67 -15.87
CA PHE A 108 -12.32 -5.04 -15.34
C PHE A 108 -12.34 -5.13 -13.81
N LYS A 109 -12.94 -4.13 -13.15
CA LYS A 109 -13.03 -4.10 -11.69
C LYS A 109 -13.88 -5.25 -11.14
N MET A 110 -15.02 -5.53 -11.77
CA MET A 110 -15.87 -6.65 -11.38
C MET A 110 -15.18 -8.01 -11.55
N LEU A 111 -14.42 -8.19 -12.64
CA LEU A 111 -13.59 -9.39 -12.83
C LEU A 111 -12.53 -9.54 -11.72
N CYS A 112 -11.87 -8.43 -11.33
CA CYS A 112 -10.92 -8.43 -10.22
C CYS A 112 -11.56 -8.76 -8.86
N MET A 113 -12.85 -8.46 -8.70
CA MET A 113 -13.63 -8.82 -7.51
C MET A 113 -14.16 -10.26 -7.54
N GLY A 114 -13.87 -11.03 -8.62
CA GLY A 114 -14.25 -12.44 -8.74
C GLY A 114 -15.57 -12.70 -9.44
N PHE A 115 -16.25 -11.68 -9.97
CA PHE A 115 -17.46 -11.88 -10.77
C PHE A 115 -17.15 -12.55 -12.11
N LYS A 116 -18.03 -13.42 -12.57
CA LYS A 116 -17.89 -14.07 -13.88
C LYS A 116 -18.40 -13.14 -14.98
N ARG A 117 -17.79 -13.20 -16.17
CA ARG A 117 -18.20 -12.39 -17.33
C ARG A 117 -19.69 -12.48 -17.68
N LYS A 118 -20.32 -13.64 -17.45
CA LYS A 118 -21.76 -13.82 -17.68
C LYS A 118 -22.62 -13.01 -16.70
N GLU A 119 -22.17 -12.86 -15.47
CA GLU A 119 -22.86 -12.09 -14.42
C GLU A 119 -22.78 -10.60 -14.73
N ILE A 120 -21.63 -10.13 -15.21
CA ILE A 120 -21.38 -8.72 -15.54
C ILE A 120 -22.22 -8.26 -16.73
N LYS A 121 -22.45 -9.13 -17.74
CA LYS A 121 -23.25 -8.80 -18.93
C LYS A 121 -24.75 -8.68 -18.67
N ASN A 122 -25.21 -9.14 -17.52
CA ASN A 122 -26.62 -9.13 -17.14
C ASN A 122 -26.98 -7.97 -16.19
N LEU A 123 -26.01 -7.08 -15.92
CA LEU A 123 -26.16 -5.84 -15.15
C LEU A 123 -26.34 -4.64 -16.11
#